data_a7cfa12a33fb86e4b7d3e4bf7f2a57ab
#
_entry.id   a7cfa12a33fb86e4b7d3e4bf7f2a57ab
#
_cell.length_a   1.000
_cell.length_b   1.000
_cell.length_c   1.000
_cell.angle_alpha   90.00
_cell.angle_beta   90.00
_cell.angle_gamma   90.00
#
_symmetry.space_group_name_H-M   'P 1'
#
loop_
_entity.id
_entity.type
_entity.pdbx_description
1 polymer ?
#
loop_
_entity_poly.entity_id
_entity_poly.type
_entity_poly.pdbx_seq_one_letter_code
_entity_poly.pdbx_strand_id
1 'polypeptide(L)'
;MSSKYIYLHGFASSPNSAKACYICDRFAECNIKLQVPDLNFGDFSHLTITRQIKQVAAEFPSNSAPVTLIGSSLGGLTAAHIGQQHPQVQRLVLLAPAFGFLSHWLPQLGDEQVQRWQQEKYLMVYHYGEGRSLPLSYDFVTDAAQYQEEMLQRSIPTLILHGKNDEVISIQASRDFAKSRPWVELVELNSDHALANVMAEIWQAIRQFCQLP
;
A
#
# COMPACT_ATOMS: atom_id res chain seq x y z
N MET A 1 -3.68 9.54 -24.41
CA MET A 1 -2.41 9.11 -23.78
C MET A 1 -2.73 7.89 -22.93
N SER A 2 -1.93 6.84 -22.99
CA SER A 2 -2.14 5.65 -22.16
C SER A 2 -1.80 5.95 -20.71
N SER A 3 -2.65 5.50 -19.76
CA SER A 3 -2.39 5.61 -18.34
C SER A 3 -1.20 4.73 -17.93
N LYS A 4 -0.38 5.22 -17.01
CA LYS A 4 0.67 4.41 -16.36
C LYS A 4 0.09 3.72 -15.13
N TYR A 5 0.41 2.44 -14.96
CA TYR A 5 -0.01 1.63 -13.81
C TYR A 5 1.21 1.24 -12.98
N ILE A 6 1.15 1.48 -11.66
CA ILE A 6 2.23 1.16 -10.72
C ILE A 6 1.64 0.43 -9.53
N TYR A 7 2.22 -0.72 -9.18
CA TYR A 7 1.83 -1.50 -8.01
C TYR A 7 2.85 -1.31 -6.87
N LEU A 8 2.36 -1.05 -5.68
CA LEU A 8 3.13 -0.82 -4.46
C LEU A 8 2.91 -1.99 -3.49
N HIS A 9 3.96 -2.77 -3.24
CA HIS A 9 3.89 -3.90 -2.32
C HIS A 9 3.82 -3.46 -0.85
N GLY A 10 3.43 -4.37 0.05
CA GLY A 10 3.29 -4.10 1.48
C GLY A 10 4.61 -4.06 2.25
N PHE A 11 4.48 -3.85 3.56
CA PHE A 11 5.58 -3.87 4.52
C PHE A 11 6.29 -5.24 4.55
N ALA A 12 7.61 -5.23 4.65
CA ALA A 12 8.45 -6.42 4.70
C ALA A 12 8.17 -7.44 3.58
N SER A 13 7.75 -6.94 2.41
CA SER A 13 7.40 -7.71 1.22
C SER A 13 8.33 -7.36 0.05
N SER A 14 8.02 -7.86 -1.15
CA SER A 14 8.84 -7.61 -2.34
C SER A 14 7.97 -7.50 -3.60
N PRO A 15 8.55 -7.04 -4.73
CA PRO A 15 7.89 -7.05 -6.04
C PRO A 15 7.44 -8.44 -6.50
N ASN A 16 8.05 -9.49 -5.96
CA ASN A 16 7.77 -10.89 -6.29
C ASN A 16 6.73 -11.53 -5.35
N SER A 17 6.00 -10.75 -4.57
CA SER A 17 4.92 -11.28 -3.75
C SER A 17 3.83 -11.91 -4.63
N ALA A 18 3.19 -12.99 -4.14
CA ALA A 18 2.16 -13.72 -4.90
C ALA A 18 1.06 -12.80 -5.45
N LYS A 19 0.66 -11.79 -4.66
CA LYS A 19 -0.34 -10.79 -5.05
C LYS A 19 0.15 -9.90 -6.19
N ALA A 20 1.41 -9.42 -6.11
CA ALA A 20 2.01 -8.60 -7.16
C ALA A 20 2.14 -9.38 -8.47
N CYS A 21 2.67 -10.61 -8.40
CA CYS A 21 2.81 -11.50 -9.57
C CYS A 21 1.45 -11.76 -10.23
N TYR A 22 0.44 -12.15 -9.45
CA TYR A 22 -0.89 -12.41 -9.98
C TYR A 22 -1.47 -11.19 -10.72
N ILE A 23 -1.40 -9.99 -10.11
CA ILE A 23 -1.93 -8.78 -10.73
C ILE A 23 -1.12 -8.43 -11.99
N CYS A 24 0.22 -8.57 -11.95
CA CYS A 24 1.06 -8.38 -13.13
C CYS A 24 0.63 -9.26 -14.31
N ASP A 25 0.40 -10.55 -14.06
CA ASP A 25 -0.02 -11.50 -15.09
C ASP A 25 -1.37 -11.09 -15.71
N ARG A 26 -2.31 -10.68 -14.87
CA ARG A 26 -3.62 -10.19 -15.34
C ARG A 26 -3.52 -8.92 -16.18
N PHE A 27 -2.65 -7.97 -15.80
CA PHE A 27 -2.39 -6.78 -16.61
C PHE A 27 -1.71 -7.14 -17.94
N ALA A 28 -0.79 -8.09 -17.95
CA ALA A 28 -0.12 -8.57 -19.14
C ALA A 28 -1.09 -9.21 -20.13
N GLU A 29 -2.10 -9.96 -19.66
CA GLU A 29 -3.18 -10.51 -20.51
C GLU A 29 -3.99 -9.41 -21.22
N CYS A 30 -4.09 -8.23 -20.61
CA CYS A 30 -4.70 -7.06 -21.22
C CYS A 30 -3.72 -6.26 -22.11
N ASN A 31 -2.50 -6.74 -22.34
CA ASN A 31 -1.42 -6.02 -23.02
C ASN A 31 -1.06 -4.67 -22.35
N ILE A 32 -1.21 -4.58 -21.04
CA ILE A 32 -0.87 -3.41 -20.23
C ILE A 32 0.32 -3.74 -19.34
N LYS A 33 1.34 -2.89 -19.35
CA LYS A 33 2.48 -3.03 -18.45
C LYS A 33 2.14 -2.47 -17.09
N LEU A 34 2.17 -3.33 -16.05
CA LEU A 34 2.16 -2.92 -14.65
C LEU A 34 3.61 -2.80 -14.16
N GLN A 35 3.98 -1.65 -13.63
CA GLN A 35 5.30 -1.44 -13.01
C GLN A 35 5.21 -1.79 -11.53
N VAL A 36 6.19 -2.53 -11.02
CA VAL A 36 6.27 -2.94 -9.60
C VAL A 36 7.66 -2.59 -9.07
N PRO A 37 7.88 -1.35 -8.55
CA PRO A 37 9.16 -0.99 -7.96
C PRO A 37 9.42 -1.77 -6.67
N ASP A 38 10.69 -2.07 -6.38
CA ASP A 38 11.10 -2.55 -5.07
C ASP A 38 11.12 -1.38 -4.08
N LEU A 39 10.12 -1.33 -3.19
CA LEU A 39 9.97 -0.26 -2.20
C LEU A 39 10.95 -0.36 -1.04
N ASN A 40 11.67 -1.48 -0.92
CA ASN A 40 12.79 -1.61 0.03
C ASN A 40 14.04 -0.91 -0.49
N PHE A 41 14.12 -0.70 -1.81
CA PHE A 41 15.23 -0.02 -2.49
C PHE A 41 16.61 -0.59 -2.12
N GLY A 42 16.67 -1.92 -1.94
CA GLY A 42 17.89 -2.63 -1.52
C GLY A 42 18.33 -2.38 -0.07
N ASP A 43 17.57 -1.58 0.68
CA ASP A 43 17.87 -1.23 2.07
C ASP A 43 16.60 -1.13 2.93
N PHE A 44 16.13 -2.28 3.40
CA PHE A 44 14.99 -2.36 4.30
C PHE A 44 15.25 -1.69 5.65
N SER A 45 16.51 -1.66 6.11
CA SER A 45 16.85 -1.14 7.43
C SER A 45 16.53 0.35 7.60
N HIS A 46 16.57 1.12 6.51
CA HIS A 46 16.22 2.54 6.49
C HIS A 46 14.92 2.81 5.71
N LEU A 47 13.99 1.85 5.72
CA LEU A 47 12.68 2.04 5.14
C LEU A 47 11.95 3.23 5.79
N THR A 48 11.36 4.10 4.96
CA THR A 48 10.44 5.17 5.40
C THR A 48 9.35 5.38 4.34
N ILE A 49 8.18 5.88 4.75
CA ILE A 49 7.10 6.25 3.82
C ILE A 49 7.56 7.41 2.92
N THR A 50 8.26 8.40 3.50
CA THR A 50 8.86 9.52 2.74
C THR A 50 9.77 9.02 1.61
N ARG A 51 10.63 8.03 1.88
CA ARG A 51 11.53 7.46 0.87
C ARG A 51 10.74 6.76 -0.23
N GLN A 52 9.74 5.96 0.13
CA GLN A 52 8.88 5.28 -0.84
C GLN A 52 8.13 6.27 -1.74
N ILE A 53 7.56 7.35 -1.17
CA ILE A 53 6.88 8.41 -1.93
C ILE A 53 7.82 9.03 -2.96
N LYS A 54 9.02 9.44 -2.56
CA LYS A 54 10.02 10.02 -3.46
C LYS A 54 10.44 9.07 -4.58
N GLN A 55 10.68 7.80 -4.22
CA GLN A 55 11.04 6.77 -5.18
C GLN A 55 9.96 6.56 -6.25
N VAL A 56 8.71 6.39 -5.81
CA VAL A 56 7.59 6.15 -6.74
C VAL A 56 7.30 7.37 -7.60
N ALA A 57 7.36 8.58 -7.02
CA ALA A 57 7.16 9.81 -7.77
C ALA A 57 8.22 10.03 -8.86
N ALA A 58 9.47 9.58 -8.65
CA ALA A 58 10.52 9.62 -9.66
C ALA A 58 10.24 8.72 -10.87
N GLU A 59 9.35 7.73 -10.72
CA GLU A 59 8.92 6.84 -11.80
C GLU A 59 7.78 7.44 -12.65
N PHE A 60 7.26 8.60 -12.30
CA PHE A 60 6.13 9.20 -13.02
C PHE A 60 6.57 9.69 -14.41
N PRO A 61 5.69 9.57 -15.40
CA PRO A 61 6.01 10.01 -16.76
C PRO A 61 6.18 11.53 -16.83
N SER A 62 7.23 11.99 -17.49
CA SER A 62 7.53 13.42 -17.68
C SER A 62 6.51 14.17 -18.52
N ASN A 63 5.73 13.45 -19.34
CA ASN A 63 4.70 14.01 -20.22
C ASN A 63 3.34 14.23 -19.55
N SER A 64 3.28 14.23 -18.24
CA SER A 64 2.06 14.40 -17.42
C SER A 64 0.94 13.38 -17.74
N ALA A 65 1.27 12.21 -18.30
CA ALA A 65 0.28 11.15 -18.51
C ALA A 65 -0.33 10.71 -17.16
N PRO A 66 -1.62 10.36 -17.12
CA PRO A 66 -2.28 9.96 -15.90
C PRO A 66 -1.67 8.69 -15.31
N VAL A 67 -1.59 8.65 -13.98
CA VAL A 67 -1.06 7.52 -13.22
C VAL A 67 -2.20 6.89 -12.41
N THR A 68 -2.28 5.57 -12.42
CA THR A 68 -3.10 4.77 -11.52
C THR A 68 -2.16 4.02 -10.57
N LEU A 69 -2.33 4.20 -9.27
CA LEU A 69 -1.59 3.47 -8.25
C LEU A 69 -2.46 2.34 -7.70
N ILE A 70 -1.85 1.17 -7.58
CA ILE A 70 -2.43 0.00 -6.93
C ILE A 70 -1.53 -0.32 -5.75
N GLY A 71 -2.03 -0.27 -4.53
CA GLY A 71 -1.19 -0.46 -3.34
C GLY A 71 -1.77 -1.49 -2.37
N SER A 72 -0.92 -2.36 -1.83
CA SER A 72 -1.32 -3.36 -0.83
C SER A 72 -0.77 -3.01 0.55
N SER A 73 -1.61 -3.03 1.58
CA SER A 73 -1.22 -2.78 2.97
C SER A 73 -0.47 -1.44 3.12
N LEU A 74 0.79 -1.43 3.59
CA LEU A 74 1.62 -0.22 3.66
C LEU A 74 1.78 0.46 2.30
N GLY A 75 1.89 -0.33 1.21
CA GLY A 75 1.90 0.21 -0.15
C GLY A 75 0.59 0.93 -0.51
N GLY A 76 -0.54 0.51 0.08
CA GLY A 76 -1.83 1.19 -0.05
C GLY A 76 -1.85 2.55 0.66
N LEU A 77 -1.34 2.63 1.88
CA LEU A 77 -1.18 3.89 2.61
C LEU A 77 -0.23 4.83 1.85
N THR A 78 0.91 4.32 1.40
CA THR A 78 1.87 5.09 0.59
C THR A 78 1.23 5.60 -0.71
N ALA A 79 0.46 4.76 -1.42
CA ALA A 79 -0.26 5.15 -2.65
C ALA A 79 -1.25 6.29 -2.39
N ALA A 80 -1.99 6.24 -1.28
CA ALA A 80 -2.94 7.29 -0.90
C ALA A 80 -2.23 8.64 -0.66
N HIS A 81 -1.10 8.64 0.04
CA HIS A 81 -0.31 9.85 0.27
C HIS A 81 0.37 10.37 -1.00
N ILE A 82 0.84 9.50 -1.88
CA ILE A 82 1.32 9.92 -3.21
C ILE A 82 0.17 10.57 -3.99
N GLY A 83 -1.02 9.96 -3.97
CA GLY A 83 -2.22 10.52 -4.60
C GLY A 83 -2.54 11.92 -4.09
N GLN A 84 -2.45 12.16 -2.78
CA GLN A 84 -2.67 13.48 -2.18
C GLN A 84 -1.68 14.52 -2.69
N GLN A 85 -0.40 14.15 -2.86
CA GLN A 85 0.69 15.08 -3.17
C GLN A 85 0.89 15.32 -4.69
N HIS A 86 0.50 14.35 -5.53
CA HIS A 86 0.82 14.37 -6.97
C HIS A 86 -0.42 14.41 -7.85
N PRO A 87 -0.70 15.53 -8.55
CA PRO A 87 -1.87 15.70 -9.42
C PRO A 87 -1.96 14.67 -10.57
N GLN A 88 -0.84 14.09 -11.01
CA GLN A 88 -0.82 13.05 -12.03
C GLN A 88 -1.55 11.77 -11.62
N VAL A 89 -1.66 11.49 -10.31
CA VAL A 89 -2.42 10.34 -9.82
C VAL A 89 -3.91 10.64 -9.97
N GLN A 90 -4.56 9.87 -10.84
CA GLN A 90 -5.97 10.07 -11.21
C GLN A 90 -6.89 8.94 -10.71
N ARG A 91 -6.32 7.82 -10.27
CA ARG A 91 -7.04 6.68 -9.66
C ARG A 91 -6.19 5.98 -8.61
N LEU A 92 -6.85 5.46 -7.60
CA LEU A 92 -6.26 4.63 -6.56
C LEU A 92 -7.01 3.30 -6.45
N VAL A 93 -6.28 2.19 -6.35
CA VAL A 93 -6.79 0.88 -5.92
C VAL A 93 -6.01 0.46 -4.69
N LEU A 94 -6.69 0.28 -3.58
CA LEU A 94 -6.09 0.03 -2.27
C LEU A 94 -6.54 -1.34 -1.75
N LEU A 95 -5.60 -2.25 -1.58
CA LEU A 95 -5.84 -3.62 -1.12
C LEU A 95 -5.49 -3.71 0.36
N ALA A 96 -6.48 -3.80 1.23
CA ALA A 96 -6.32 -3.78 2.69
C ALA A 96 -5.34 -2.69 3.16
N PRO A 97 -5.57 -1.39 2.81
CA PRO A 97 -4.62 -0.31 3.09
C PRO A 97 -4.34 -0.20 4.58
N ALA A 98 -3.09 0.06 4.93
CA ALA A 98 -2.62 0.12 6.31
C ALA A 98 -3.01 1.44 7.03
N PHE A 99 -4.28 1.84 6.93
CA PHE A 99 -4.81 2.99 7.63
C PHE A 99 -4.78 2.77 9.15
N GLY A 100 -4.27 3.74 9.90
CA GLY A 100 -4.13 3.67 11.35
C GLY A 100 -3.12 2.62 11.84
N PHE A 101 -2.22 2.10 10.97
CA PHE A 101 -1.42 0.94 11.33
C PHE A 101 -0.50 1.16 12.55
N LEU A 102 0.09 2.34 12.73
CA LEU A 102 0.94 2.61 13.89
C LEU A 102 0.17 2.52 15.21
N SER A 103 -1.06 3.03 15.24
CA SER A 103 -1.92 3.00 16.43
C SER A 103 -2.34 1.57 16.82
N HIS A 104 -2.28 0.62 15.89
CA HIS A 104 -2.55 -0.79 16.14
C HIS A 104 -1.27 -1.60 16.35
N TRP A 105 -0.25 -1.38 15.56
CA TRP A 105 0.98 -2.18 15.59
C TRP A 105 1.84 -1.90 16.81
N LEU A 106 2.06 -0.63 17.19
CA LEU A 106 2.91 -0.31 18.34
C LEU A 106 2.38 -0.89 19.66
N PRO A 107 1.07 -0.82 19.98
CA PRO A 107 0.54 -1.49 21.17
C PRO A 107 0.70 -3.01 21.15
N GLN A 108 0.63 -3.66 19.97
CA GLN A 108 0.86 -5.10 19.87
C GLN A 108 2.31 -5.51 20.15
N LEU A 109 3.28 -4.64 19.85
CA LEU A 109 4.68 -4.86 20.26
C LEU A 109 4.87 -4.70 21.76
N GLY A 110 4.04 -3.90 22.43
CA GLY A 110 4.15 -3.55 23.83
C GLY A 110 5.17 -2.46 24.12
N ASP A 111 4.90 -1.67 25.17
CA ASP A 111 5.68 -0.47 25.50
C ASP A 111 7.17 -0.75 25.72
N GLU A 112 7.51 -1.86 26.39
CA GLU A 112 8.89 -2.24 26.64
C GLU A 112 9.67 -2.47 25.33
N GLN A 113 9.08 -3.18 24.37
CA GLN A 113 9.76 -3.44 23.10
C GLN A 113 9.88 -2.18 22.25
N VAL A 114 8.86 -1.31 22.26
CA VAL A 114 8.90 -0.02 21.57
C VAL A 114 9.99 0.89 22.16
N GLN A 115 10.09 0.98 23.50
CA GLN A 115 11.14 1.75 24.17
C GLN A 115 12.53 1.20 23.86
N ARG A 116 12.70 -0.13 23.88
CA ARG A 116 13.95 -0.78 23.48
C ARG A 116 14.32 -0.45 22.05
N TRP A 117 13.37 -0.57 21.11
CA TRP A 117 13.59 -0.19 19.72
C TRP A 117 14.04 1.26 19.54
N GLN A 118 13.42 2.18 20.29
CA GLN A 118 13.80 3.59 20.29
C GLN A 118 15.22 3.81 20.81
N GLN A 119 15.64 3.10 21.86
CA GLN A 119 16.96 3.19 22.48
C GLN A 119 18.05 2.54 21.61
N GLU A 120 17.80 1.31 21.14
CA GLU A 120 18.74 0.51 20.36
C GLU A 120 18.74 0.89 18.86
N LYS A 121 17.81 1.75 18.44
CA LYS A 121 17.63 2.25 17.07
C LYS A 121 17.10 1.23 16.07
N TYR A 122 17.23 -0.07 16.30
CA TYR A 122 16.82 -1.12 15.37
C TYR A 122 15.97 -2.18 16.04
N LEU A 123 14.92 -2.63 15.32
CA LEU A 123 14.11 -3.80 15.64
C LEU A 123 14.31 -4.85 14.54
N MET A 124 14.50 -6.11 14.94
CA MET A 124 14.53 -7.21 13.97
C MET A 124 13.10 -7.57 13.56
N VAL A 125 12.78 -7.40 12.28
CA VAL A 125 11.48 -7.66 11.68
C VAL A 125 11.60 -8.77 10.65
N TYR A 126 10.70 -9.76 10.68
CA TYR A 126 10.68 -10.81 9.67
C TYR A 126 10.27 -10.25 8.31
N HIS A 127 11.15 -10.39 7.33
CA HIS A 127 10.94 -9.91 5.97
C HIS A 127 10.50 -11.07 5.06
N TYR A 128 9.22 -11.09 4.71
CA TYR A 128 8.61 -12.19 3.95
C TYR A 128 9.25 -12.39 2.56
N GLY A 129 9.62 -11.31 1.89
CA GLY A 129 10.29 -11.38 0.59
C GLY A 129 11.72 -11.96 0.65
N GLU A 130 12.41 -11.82 1.81
CA GLU A 130 13.76 -12.33 2.03
C GLU A 130 13.79 -13.67 2.80
N GLY A 131 12.68 -14.07 3.41
CA GLY A 131 12.58 -15.27 4.24
C GLY A 131 13.44 -15.25 5.51
N ARG A 132 13.82 -14.06 5.99
CA ARG A 132 14.67 -13.86 7.19
C ARG A 132 14.32 -12.57 7.91
N SER A 133 14.76 -12.45 9.17
CA SER A 133 14.63 -11.20 9.90
C SER A 133 15.70 -10.20 9.48
N LEU A 134 15.28 -8.94 9.28
CA LEU A 134 16.12 -7.81 8.93
C LEU A 134 15.95 -6.69 9.95
N PRO A 135 16.97 -5.87 10.20
CA PRO A 135 16.86 -4.72 11.08
C PRO A 135 15.98 -3.64 10.42
N LEU A 136 15.15 -2.98 11.22
CA LEU A 136 14.36 -1.81 10.83
C LEU A 136 14.67 -0.66 11.79
N SER A 137 15.09 0.50 11.25
CA SER A 137 15.36 1.69 12.06
C SER A 137 14.08 2.23 12.70
N TYR A 138 14.18 2.78 13.92
CA TYR A 138 13.09 3.50 14.58
C TYR A 138 12.65 4.74 13.80
N ASP A 139 13.47 5.26 12.90
CA ASP A 139 13.12 6.35 12.00
C ASP A 139 11.88 6.03 11.15
N PHE A 140 11.61 4.75 10.90
CA PHE A 140 10.36 4.31 10.26
C PHE A 140 9.12 4.77 11.04
N VAL A 141 9.12 4.62 12.36
CA VAL A 141 8.00 5.05 13.22
C VAL A 141 7.86 6.57 13.21
N THR A 142 8.98 7.27 13.35
CA THR A 142 9.03 8.74 13.38
C THR A 142 8.55 9.33 12.04
N ASP A 143 8.96 8.74 10.93
CA ASP A 143 8.53 9.15 9.60
C ASP A 143 7.05 8.82 9.36
N ALA A 144 6.63 7.59 9.67
CA ALA A 144 5.26 7.14 9.43
C ALA A 144 4.22 7.94 10.24
N ALA A 145 4.58 8.41 11.42
CA ALA A 145 3.70 9.25 12.25
C ALA A 145 3.32 10.60 11.60
N GLN A 146 4.01 11.01 10.54
CA GLN A 146 3.70 12.22 9.79
C GLN A 146 2.62 12.01 8.73
N TYR A 147 2.26 10.74 8.44
CA TYR A 147 1.35 10.35 7.37
C TYR A 147 0.00 9.89 7.94
N GLN A 148 -0.84 10.87 8.24
CA GLN A 148 -2.17 10.66 8.83
C GLN A 148 -3.25 10.68 7.75
N GLU A 149 -4.26 9.83 7.88
CA GLU A 149 -5.35 9.66 6.90
C GLU A 149 -6.25 10.90 6.80
N GLU A 150 -6.32 11.70 7.85
CA GLU A 150 -7.07 12.95 7.88
C GLU A 150 -6.56 13.98 6.88
N MET A 151 -5.28 13.88 6.49
CA MET A 151 -4.66 14.74 5.48
C MET A 151 -5.07 14.38 4.05
N LEU A 152 -5.69 13.21 3.83
CA LEU A 152 -6.08 12.69 2.52
C LEU A 152 -7.43 13.26 2.08
N GLN A 153 -7.43 14.52 1.60
CA GLN A 153 -8.65 15.26 1.26
C GLN A 153 -8.88 15.43 -0.24
N ARG A 154 -7.91 15.06 -1.08
CA ARG A 154 -8.06 15.17 -2.53
C ARG A 154 -9.08 14.15 -3.06
N SER A 155 -10.08 14.62 -3.82
CA SER A 155 -11.15 13.78 -4.39
C SER A 155 -10.62 12.97 -5.59
N ILE A 156 -9.92 11.87 -5.30
CA ILE A 156 -9.41 10.94 -6.30
C ILE A 156 -10.33 9.72 -6.32
N PRO A 157 -10.88 9.30 -7.47
CA PRO A 157 -11.58 8.03 -7.57
C PRO A 157 -10.74 6.91 -6.97
N THR A 158 -11.26 6.28 -5.91
CA THR A 158 -10.54 5.31 -5.10
C THR A 158 -11.39 4.06 -4.92
N LEU A 159 -10.84 2.90 -5.25
CA LEU A 159 -11.41 1.59 -4.94
C LEU A 159 -10.62 0.99 -3.77
N ILE A 160 -11.30 0.65 -2.69
CA ILE A 160 -10.72 -0.11 -1.58
C ILE A 160 -11.31 -1.53 -1.59
N LEU A 161 -10.43 -2.53 -1.54
CA LEU A 161 -10.80 -3.94 -1.39
C LEU A 161 -10.21 -4.44 -0.07
N HIS A 162 -11.06 -4.83 0.89
CA HIS A 162 -10.61 -5.17 2.25
C HIS A 162 -11.28 -6.45 2.76
N GLY A 163 -10.50 -7.32 3.39
CA GLY A 163 -10.97 -8.56 3.99
C GLY A 163 -11.76 -8.29 5.27
N LYS A 164 -12.96 -8.91 5.40
CA LYS A 164 -13.80 -8.77 6.61
C LYS A 164 -13.14 -9.38 7.85
N ASN A 165 -12.27 -10.37 7.65
CA ASN A 165 -11.59 -11.12 8.70
C ASN A 165 -10.11 -10.70 8.79
N ASP A 166 -9.78 -9.47 8.41
CA ASP A 166 -8.42 -8.95 8.49
C ASP A 166 -8.05 -8.70 9.96
N GLU A 167 -7.11 -9.49 10.48
CA GLU A 167 -6.61 -9.43 11.86
C GLU A 167 -5.36 -8.51 11.99
N VAL A 168 -4.81 -8.06 10.86
CA VAL A 168 -3.62 -7.18 10.83
C VAL A 168 -4.04 -5.72 10.78
N ILE A 169 -4.93 -5.39 9.86
CA ILE A 169 -5.51 -4.05 9.70
C ILE A 169 -7.03 -4.18 9.77
N SER A 170 -7.63 -3.62 10.81
CA SER A 170 -9.09 -3.69 10.95
C SER A 170 -9.79 -3.06 9.74
N ILE A 171 -10.76 -3.78 9.16
CA ILE A 171 -11.61 -3.26 8.08
C ILE A 171 -12.33 -1.97 8.49
N GLN A 172 -12.52 -1.74 9.80
CA GLN A 172 -13.14 -0.53 10.31
C GLN A 172 -12.38 0.72 9.88
N ALA A 173 -11.04 0.67 9.79
CA ALA A 173 -10.24 1.79 9.29
C ALA A 173 -10.61 2.17 7.85
N SER A 174 -10.85 1.19 6.97
CA SER A 174 -11.32 1.45 5.60
C SER A 174 -12.77 1.94 5.55
N ARG A 175 -13.65 1.44 6.43
CA ARG A 175 -15.03 1.95 6.54
C ARG A 175 -15.07 3.41 6.98
N ASP A 176 -14.27 3.76 7.99
CA ASP A 176 -14.19 5.13 8.51
C ASP A 176 -13.57 6.07 7.46
N PHE A 177 -12.56 5.62 6.75
CA PHE A 177 -11.97 6.37 5.64
C PHE A 177 -12.98 6.64 4.53
N ALA A 178 -13.76 5.64 4.11
CA ALA A 178 -14.75 5.77 3.04
C ALA A 178 -15.97 6.61 3.45
N LYS A 179 -16.38 6.56 4.72
CA LYS A 179 -17.60 7.20 5.23
C LYS A 179 -17.73 8.69 4.92
N SER A 180 -16.61 9.42 4.94
CA SER A 180 -16.58 10.86 4.69
C SER A 180 -16.09 11.23 3.28
N ARG A 181 -15.88 10.25 2.40
CA ARG A 181 -15.27 10.45 1.06
C ARG A 181 -16.13 9.82 -0.03
N PRO A 182 -17.08 10.55 -0.63
CA PRO A 182 -18.01 10.01 -1.64
C PRO A 182 -17.35 9.54 -2.93
N TRP A 183 -16.06 9.82 -3.11
CA TRP A 183 -15.24 9.35 -4.23
C TRP A 183 -14.53 8.01 -3.93
N VAL A 184 -14.79 7.41 -2.76
CA VAL A 184 -14.22 6.13 -2.34
C VAL A 184 -15.30 5.05 -2.40
N GLU A 185 -15.03 4.02 -3.18
CA GLU A 185 -15.79 2.78 -3.22
C GLU A 185 -15.11 1.73 -2.33
N LEU A 186 -15.81 1.17 -1.35
CA LEU A 186 -15.33 0.10 -0.50
C LEU A 186 -16.02 -1.21 -0.85
N VAL A 187 -15.23 -2.22 -1.21
CA VAL A 187 -15.67 -3.60 -1.42
C VAL A 187 -15.13 -4.47 -0.30
N GLU A 188 -16.04 -5.01 0.51
CA GLU A 188 -15.72 -5.90 1.62
C GLU A 188 -15.70 -7.37 1.15
N LEU A 189 -14.55 -8.02 1.26
CA LEU A 189 -14.32 -9.38 0.79
C LEU A 189 -14.37 -10.39 1.96
N ASN A 190 -14.79 -11.60 1.68
CA ASN A 190 -14.73 -12.69 2.67
C ASN A 190 -13.32 -13.30 2.71
N SER A 191 -12.39 -12.55 3.30
CA SER A 191 -10.96 -12.87 3.33
C SER A 191 -10.28 -12.27 4.56
N ASP A 192 -9.02 -12.68 4.77
CA ASP A 192 -8.06 -12.13 5.71
C ASP A 192 -7.23 -10.98 5.09
N HIS A 193 -6.14 -10.56 5.79
CA HIS A 193 -5.21 -9.52 5.31
C HIS A 193 -4.50 -9.89 4.01
N ALA A 194 -4.19 -11.16 3.82
CA ALA A 194 -3.47 -11.62 2.64
C ALA A 194 -4.31 -11.52 1.36
N LEU A 195 -5.65 -11.60 1.46
CA LEU A 195 -6.59 -11.57 0.34
C LEU A 195 -6.33 -12.69 -0.69
N ALA A 196 -5.64 -13.77 -0.28
CA ALA A 196 -5.14 -14.78 -1.21
C ALA A 196 -6.27 -15.63 -1.85
N ASN A 197 -7.35 -15.87 -1.12
CA ASN A 197 -8.48 -16.68 -1.55
C ASN A 197 -9.46 -15.94 -2.46
N VAL A 198 -9.32 -14.64 -2.66
CA VAL A 198 -10.26 -13.75 -3.40
C VAL A 198 -9.58 -13.01 -4.56
N MET A 199 -8.45 -13.50 -5.04
CA MET A 199 -7.66 -12.84 -6.09
C MET A 199 -8.43 -12.63 -7.40
N ALA A 200 -9.32 -13.55 -7.76
CA ALA A 200 -10.17 -13.42 -8.94
C ALA A 200 -11.19 -12.29 -8.79
N GLU A 201 -11.79 -12.16 -7.60
CA GLU A 201 -12.73 -11.07 -7.28
C GLU A 201 -12.01 -9.71 -7.29
N ILE A 202 -10.81 -9.67 -6.73
CA ILE A 202 -9.94 -8.46 -6.75
C ILE A 202 -9.67 -8.05 -8.19
N TRP A 203 -9.29 -8.99 -9.05
CA TRP A 203 -9.01 -8.68 -10.45
C TRP A 203 -10.24 -8.14 -11.18
N GLN A 204 -11.40 -8.76 -10.99
CA GLN A 204 -12.65 -8.29 -11.60
C GLN A 204 -12.99 -6.85 -11.17
N ALA A 205 -12.85 -6.54 -9.88
CA ALA A 205 -13.09 -5.20 -9.36
C ALA A 205 -12.09 -4.18 -9.94
N ILE A 206 -10.79 -4.52 -9.99
CA ILE A 206 -9.75 -3.66 -10.61
C ILE A 206 -10.08 -3.42 -12.08
N ARG A 207 -10.39 -4.48 -12.83
CA ARG A 207 -10.70 -4.42 -14.25
C ARG A 207 -11.88 -3.51 -14.54
N GLN A 208 -12.95 -3.63 -13.77
CA GLN A 208 -14.14 -2.80 -13.89
C GLN A 208 -13.83 -1.34 -13.53
N PHE A 209 -13.22 -1.11 -12.38
CA PHE A 209 -12.91 0.25 -11.88
C PHE A 209 -11.94 0.99 -12.79
N CYS A 210 -10.91 0.32 -13.29
CA CYS A 210 -9.93 0.90 -14.19
C CYS A 210 -10.38 0.90 -15.66
N GLN A 211 -11.54 0.30 -16.00
CA GLN A 211 -12.07 0.17 -17.35
C GLN A 211 -11.08 -0.53 -18.29
N LEU A 212 -10.46 -1.61 -17.81
CA LEU A 212 -9.52 -2.40 -18.60
C LEU A 212 -10.27 -3.31 -19.59
N PRO A 213 -9.65 -3.65 -20.74
CA PRO A 213 -10.24 -4.52 -21.75
C PRO A 213 -10.54 -5.95 -21.23
#